data_50a6ec6c2eeab9da8457c9725ad09e89
#
_entry.id   50a6ec6c2eeab9da8457c9725ad09e89
#
_cell.length_a   1.000
_cell.length_b   1.000
_cell.length_c   1.000
_cell.angle_alpha   90.00
_cell.angle_beta   90.00
_cell.angle_gamma   90.00
#
_symmetry.space_group_name_H-M   'P 1'
#
loop_
_entity.id
_entity.type
_entity.pdbx_description
1 polymer ?
#
loop_
_entity_poly.entity_id
_entity_poly.type
_entity_poly.pdbx_seq_one_letter_code
_entity_poly.pdbx_strand_id
1 'polypeptide(L)'
;DMDFINQVVEHIGYVFGDKESGIFIDYLAQLIQSPQVRPKFTPLSLAAEHGVGRGFIVEVIQGLIGRHNCASTTMAVLANESGNKKDNYLDRTLFCAIHEGKQGGKQYEINDKIREKLTESTLQVDIKYGTNDYASVYTRIFMMSNHVTNALVIPEEDRRIWVMACEERPKDDGYYKTLYESIHSEQQGPQNLANLFHYLKTRDISGFNPGMRAPMTPAKRRLINAGCSPAEIALDDLLEQLPDDVDILEPKQLARALLKVTDYFGHGLEVVIPTINPKLDKPMLATLKDKSRRAGLHLNESGKFRWKADRVKPVALRNFQQWETATQEQILSQLNAAEAWISSLPNPKITS
;
A
#
# COMPACT_ATOMS: atom_id res chain seq x y z
N ASP A 1 -11.78 -35.66 0.35
CA ASP A 1 -12.94 -35.09 1.04
C ASP A 1 -13.05 -33.62 0.65
N MET A 2 -14.16 -33.23 0.00
CA MET A 2 -14.40 -31.84 -0.43
C MET A 2 -14.79 -30.92 0.73
N ASP A 3 -15.31 -31.47 1.82
CA ASP A 3 -15.85 -30.67 2.94
C ASP A 3 -14.75 -29.84 3.62
N PHE A 4 -13.59 -30.45 3.88
CA PHE A 4 -12.46 -29.71 4.45
C PHE A 4 -11.89 -28.66 3.49
N ILE A 5 -11.80 -28.99 2.18
CA ILE A 5 -11.35 -28.02 1.16
C ILE A 5 -12.28 -26.82 1.12
N ASN A 6 -13.60 -27.06 1.09
CA ASN A 6 -14.59 -25.99 1.12
C ASN A 6 -14.49 -25.15 2.39
N GLN A 7 -14.32 -25.79 3.55
CA GLN A 7 -14.14 -25.12 4.85
C GLN A 7 -12.91 -24.16 4.82
N VAL A 8 -11.78 -24.60 4.26
CA VAL A 8 -10.58 -23.76 4.13
C VAL A 8 -10.81 -22.63 3.14
N VAL A 9 -11.44 -22.90 1.99
CA VAL A 9 -11.75 -21.88 0.97
C VAL A 9 -12.72 -20.82 1.51
N GLU A 10 -13.76 -21.25 2.21
CA GLU A 10 -14.72 -20.33 2.87
C GLU A 10 -14.06 -19.51 3.96
N HIS A 11 -13.16 -20.10 4.76
CA HIS A 11 -12.42 -19.35 5.76
C HIS A 11 -11.45 -18.33 5.13
N ILE A 12 -10.79 -18.67 4.04
CA ILE A 12 -9.98 -17.72 3.28
C ILE A 12 -10.85 -16.59 2.72
N GLY A 13 -12.06 -16.89 2.21
CA GLY A 13 -13.04 -15.92 1.77
C GLY A 13 -13.49 -14.98 2.89
N TYR A 14 -13.77 -15.53 4.07
CA TYR A 14 -14.11 -14.76 5.26
C TYR A 14 -12.99 -13.80 5.69
N VAL A 15 -11.72 -14.25 5.65
CA VAL A 15 -10.58 -13.43 6.09
C VAL A 15 -10.16 -12.37 5.06
N PHE A 16 -10.28 -12.64 3.76
CA PHE A 16 -9.72 -11.78 2.71
C PHE A 16 -10.76 -11.16 1.79
N GLY A 17 -12.01 -11.60 1.86
CA GLY A 17 -13.07 -11.23 0.92
C GLY A 17 -13.05 -12.11 -0.34
N ASP A 18 -14.19 -12.19 -1.01
CA ASP A 18 -14.41 -13.12 -2.14
C ASP A 18 -13.46 -12.89 -3.31
N LYS A 19 -13.18 -11.63 -3.63
CA LYS A 19 -12.32 -11.28 -4.76
C LYS A 19 -10.85 -11.65 -4.52
N GLU A 20 -10.34 -11.34 -3.36
CA GLU A 20 -8.94 -11.57 -2.98
C GLU A 20 -8.68 -13.03 -2.64
N SER A 21 -9.70 -13.75 -2.15
CA SER A 21 -9.58 -15.17 -1.77
C SER A 21 -9.18 -16.06 -2.95
N GLY A 22 -9.78 -15.86 -4.13
CA GLY A 22 -9.42 -16.59 -5.34
C GLY A 22 -7.95 -16.42 -5.72
N ILE A 23 -7.45 -15.18 -5.70
CA ILE A 23 -6.03 -14.87 -5.99
C ILE A 23 -5.13 -15.50 -4.92
N PHE A 24 -5.56 -15.50 -3.65
CA PHE A 24 -4.77 -16.10 -2.56
C PHE A 24 -4.69 -17.62 -2.66
N ILE A 25 -5.76 -18.29 -3.08
CA ILE A 25 -5.77 -19.74 -3.34
C ILE A 25 -4.84 -20.07 -4.51
N ASP A 26 -4.84 -19.28 -5.58
CA ASP A 26 -3.90 -19.42 -6.70
C ASP A 26 -2.44 -19.18 -6.26
N TYR A 27 -2.21 -18.22 -5.37
CA TYR A 27 -0.91 -17.96 -4.75
C TYR A 27 -0.42 -19.17 -3.92
N LEU A 28 -1.31 -19.85 -3.16
CA LEU A 28 -0.99 -21.07 -2.44
C LEU A 28 -0.76 -22.25 -3.40
N ALA A 29 -1.58 -22.37 -4.45
CA ALA A 29 -1.38 -23.39 -5.47
C ALA A 29 -0.03 -23.22 -6.17
N GLN A 30 0.36 -21.99 -6.48
CA GLN A 30 1.67 -21.69 -7.07
C GLN A 30 2.83 -22.03 -6.11
N LEU A 31 2.66 -21.85 -4.79
CA LEU A 31 3.64 -22.32 -3.81
C LEU A 31 3.86 -23.83 -3.89
N ILE A 32 2.79 -24.61 -4.07
CA ILE A 32 2.86 -26.08 -4.17
C ILE A 32 3.38 -26.53 -5.53
N GLN A 33 2.93 -25.90 -6.62
CA GLN A 33 3.24 -26.34 -7.98
C GLN A 33 4.62 -25.88 -8.45
N SER A 34 5.05 -24.70 -8.04
CA SER A 34 6.30 -24.07 -8.49
C SER A 34 7.00 -23.32 -7.36
N PRO A 35 7.47 -24.03 -6.30
CA PRO A 35 8.07 -23.39 -5.13
C PRO A 35 9.32 -22.56 -5.44
N GLN A 36 10.03 -22.89 -6.52
CA GLN A 36 11.24 -22.17 -6.98
C GLN A 36 10.94 -20.80 -7.59
N VAL A 37 9.69 -20.50 -7.93
CA VAL A 37 9.28 -19.21 -8.51
C VAL A 37 8.69 -18.35 -7.43
N ARG A 38 9.43 -17.35 -6.95
CA ARG A 38 8.96 -16.40 -5.95
C ARG A 38 8.09 -15.31 -6.60
N PRO A 39 6.85 -15.09 -6.14
CA PRO A 39 6.03 -13.97 -6.62
C PRO A 39 6.69 -12.61 -6.35
N LYS A 40 6.45 -11.65 -7.26
CA LYS A 40 6.96 -10.27 -7.14
C LYS A 40 6.03 -9.36 -6.32
N PHE A 41 5.13 -9.95 -5.56
CA PHE A 41 4.27 -9.28 -4.60
C PHE A 41 4.09 -10.12 -3.32
N THR A 42 3.81 -9.42 -2.24
CA THR A 42 3.73 -9.98 -0.89
C THR A 42 2.37 -9.66 -0.27
N PRO A 43 1.62 -10.65 0.21
CA PRO A 43 0.36 -10.43 0.91
C PRO A 43 0.56 -9.76 2.27
N LEU A 44 -0.25 -8.72 2.55
CA LEU A 44 -0.43 -8.10 3.86
C LEU A 44 -1.89 -8.22 4.26
N SER A 45 -2.17 -8.97 5.30
CA SER A 45 -3.49 -9.14 5.87
C SER A 45 -3.71 -8.17 7.04
N LEU A 46 -4.69 -7.29 6.89
CA LEU A 46 -5.15 -6.37 7.92
C LEU A 46 -6.42 -6.90 8.57
N ALA A 47 -6.58 -6.73 9.88
CA ALA A 47 -7.84 -6.98 10.57
C ALA A 47 -7.93 -6.05 11.78
N ALA A 48 -9.02 -5.30 11.89
CA ALA A 48 -9.23 -4.41 13.02
C ALA A 48 -9.39 -5.18 14.33
N GLU A 49 -10.02 -6.34 14.26
CA GLU A 49 -10.25 -7.18 15.43
C GLU A 49 -9.29 -8.37 15.48
N HIS A 50 -8.94 -8.77 16.70
CA HIS A 50 -8.14 -9.96 16.94
C HIS A 50 -9.02 -11.22 16.81
N GLY A 51 -8.39 -12.35 16.48
CA GLY A 51 -9.09 -13.64 16.50
C GLY A 51 -9.86 -13.99 15.23
N VAL A 52 -9.70 -13.27 14.13
CA VAL A 52 -10.36 -13.60 12.84
C VAL A 52 -9.81 -14.86 12.14
N GLY A 53 -8.86 -15.58 12.74
CA GLY A 53 -8.40 -16.88 12.24
C GLY A 53 -7.25 -16.84 11.24
N ARG A 54 -6.53 -15.74 11.09
CA ARG A 54 -5.31 -15.65 10.23
C ARG A 54 -4.25 -16.68 10.63
N GLY A 55 -4.13 -16.98 11.93
CA GLY A 55 -3.24 -18.00 12.46
C GLY A 55 -3.54 -19.39 11.90
N PHE A 56 -4.82 -19.75 11.74
CA PHE A 56 -5.21 -21.01 11.12
C PHE A 56 -4.67 -21.16 9.69
N ILE A 57 -4.75 -20.07 8.88
CA ILE A 57 -4.21 -20.08 7.52
C ILE A 57 -2.70 -20.37 7.53
N VAL A 58 -1.96 -19.76 8.47
CA VAL A 58 -0.53 -20.02 8.65
C VAL A 58 -0.28 -21.50 9.01
N GLU A 59 -1.05 -22.07 9.92
CA GLU A 59 -0.91 -23.47 10.31
C GLU A 59 -1.26 -24.44 9.19
N VAL A 60 -2.28 -24.13 8.38
CA VAL A 60 -2.59 -24.90 7.16
C VAL A 60 -1.39 -24.89 6.21
N ILE A 61 -0.79 -23.72 5.94
CA ILE A 61 0.39 -23.63 5.07
C ILE A 61 1.56 -24.45 5.64
N GLN A 62 1.80 -24.35 6.95
CA GLN A 62 2.83 -25.16 7.64
C GLN A 62 2.56 -26.67 7.53
N GLY A 63 1.31 -27.08 7.59
CA GLY A 63 0.92 -28.49 7.39
C GLY A 63 1.14 -28.96 5.97
N LEU A 64 0.86 -28.11 4.97
CA LEU A 64 1.02 -28.46 3.56
C LEU A 64 2.48 -28.62 3.12
N ILE A 65 3.39 -27.74 3.56
CA ILE A 65 4.78 -27.74 3.08
C ILE A 65 5.78 -28.22 4.13
N GLY A 66 5.32 -28.56 5.31
CA GLY A 66 6.15 -28.97 6.44
C GLY A 66 6.70 -27.79 7.25
N ARG A 67 6.64 -27.90 8.58
CA ARG A 67 7.08 -26.82 9.50
C ARG A 67 8.55 -26.43 9.33
N HIS A 68 9.41 -27.38 8.92
CA HIS A 68 10.84 -27.16 8.69
C HIS A 68 11.12 -26.24 7.47
N ASN A 69 10.16 -26.08 6.55
CA ASN A 69 10.23 -25.16 5.42
C ASN A 69 9.59 -23.80 5.72
N CYS A 70 9.18 -23.56 6.97
CA CYS A 70 8.50 -22.37 7.40
C CYS A 70 9.29 -21.64 8.48
N ALA A 71 9.20 -20.31 8.45
CA ALA A 71 9.69 -19.43 9.49
C ALA A 71 8.59 -18.51 10.01
N SER A 72 8.83 -17.91 11.16
CA SER A 72 7.96 -16.89 11.74
C SER A 72 8.84 -15.84 12.41
N THR A 73 8.54 -14.56 12.16
CA THR A 73 9.28 -13.44 12.72
C THR A 73 8.37 -12.21 12.87
N THR A 74 8.94 -11.07 13.26
CA THR A 74 8.21 -9.81 13.39
C THR A 74 8.67 -8.79 12.35
N MET A 75 7.85 -7.76 12.09
CA MET A 75 8.21 -6.67 11.19
C MET A 75 9.49 -5.96 11.62
N ALA A 76 9.69 -5.78 12.93
CA ALA A 76 10.89 -5.16 13.49
C ALA A 76 12.16 -5.96 13.19
N VAL A 77 12.08 -7.30 13.27
CA VAL A 77 13.21 -8.18 12.93
C VAL A 77 13.47 -8.17 11.43
N LEU A 78 12.42 -8.18 10.60
CA LEU A 78 12.55 -8.10 9.15
C LEU A 78 13.23 -6.78 8.71
N ALA A 79 12.90 -5.66 9.36
CA ALA A 79 13.45 -4.35 9.06
C ALA A 79 14.85 -4.11 9.63
N ASN A 80 15.32 -4.95 10.57
CA ASN A 80 16.59 -4.72 11.25
C ASN A 80 17.75 -5.12 10.34
N GLU A 81 18.59 -4.13 10.00
CA GLU A 81 19.80 -4.32 9.19
C GLU A 81 21.03 -4.74 10.03
N SER A 82 20.88 -4.66 11.36
CA SER A 82 22.02 -5.00 12.21
C SER A 82 22.38 -6.44 11.94
N GLY A 83 23.49 -6.65 11.26
CA GLY A 83 24.13 -7.92 10.89
C GLY A 83 24.37 -8.90 12.03
N ASN A 84 23.42 -9.01 12.92
CA ASN A 84 23.33 -10.05 13.90
C ASN A 84 22.68 -11.27 13.24
N LYS A 85 23.47 -12.00 12.41
CA LYS A 85 23.53 -13.47 12.30
C LYS A 85 22.21 -14.27 12.48
N LYS A 86 21.02 -13.65 12.40
CA LYS A 86 19.74 -14.28 12.67
C LYS A 86 18.72 -14.18 11.52
N ASP A 87 19.10 -13.60 10.39
CA ASP A 87 18.20 -13.45 9.23
C ASP A 87 18.08 -14.77 8.41
N ASN A 88 18.45 -15.90 9.02
CA ASN A 88 18.31 -17.24 8.42
C ASN A 88 16.85 -17.63 8.16
N TYR A 89 15.87 -16.83 8.56
CA TYR A 89 14.45 -17.10 8.32
C TYR A 89 14.05 -16.98 6.83
N LEU A 90 14.86 -16.33 5.99
CA LEU A 90 14.69 -16.30 4.53
C LEU A 90 15.58 -17.32 3.80
N ASP A 91 16.58 -17.87 4.48
CA ASP A 91 17.44 -18.93 3.95
C ASP A 91 16.80 -20.31 4.18
N ARG A 92 16.73 -21.10 3.12
CA ARG A 92 16.22 -22.49 3.17
C ARG A 92 14.78 -22.65 3.66
N THR A 93 13.96 -21.60 3.55
CA THR A 93 12.53 -21.69 3.82
C THR A 93 11.72 -21.38 2.56
N LEU A 94 10.48 -21.82 2.53
CA LEU A 94 9.53 -21.55 1.44
C LEU A 94 8.46 -20.55 1.85
N PHE A 95 8.23 -20.40 3.16
CA PHE A 95 7.21 -19.52 3.71
C PHE A 95 7.68 -18.86 5.02
N CYS A 96 7.38 -17.59 5.18
CA CYS A 96 7.65 -16.85 6.41
C CYS A 96 6.43 -16.01 6.81
N ALA A 97 5.85 -16.30 7.97
CA ALA A 97 4.81 -15.48 8.57
C ALA A 97 5.44 -14.31 9.34
N ILE A 98 5.00 -13.10 9.05
CA ILE A 98 5.43 -11.89 9.75
C ILE A 98 4.30 -11.43 10.65
N HIS A 99 4.54 -11.51 11.95
CA HIS A 99 3.63 -11.00 12.96
C HIS A 99 4.00 -9.57 13.34
N GLU A 100 2.99 -8.81 13.72
CA GLU A 100 3.19 -7.44 14.17
C GLU A 100 3.88 -7.40 15.53
N GLY A 101 5.01 -6.68 15.59
CA GLY A 101 5.55 -6.20 16.85
C GLY A 101 5.18 -4.72 17.02
N LYS A 102 4.90 -4.27 18.25
CA LYS A 102 4.68 -2.84 18.55
C LYS A 102 5.84 -2.02 17.98
N GLN A 103 5.52 -1.12 17.04
CA GLN A 103 6.51 -0.24 16.44
C GLN A 103 6.23 1.20 16.86
N GLY A 104 7.21 1.83 17.50
CA GLY A 104 7.20 3.25 17.78
C GLY A 104 7.71 4.04 16.56
N GLY A 105 6.86 4.84 15.95
CA GLY A 105 7.20 6.08 15.22
C GLY A 105 8.11 6.05 13.96
N LYS A 106 8.61 4.88 13.50
CA LYS A 106 9.60 4.79 12.39
C LYS A 106 9.11 4.02 11.15
N GLN A 107 7.84 4.16 10.82
CA GLN A 107 7.19 3.34 9.78
C GLN A 107 7.77 3.54 8.36
N TYR A 108 8.20 4.76 8.02
CA TYR A 108 8.85 5.05 6.73
C TYR A 108 10.18 4.32 6.57
N GLU A 109 11.04 4.39 7.60
CA GLU A 109 12.34 3.72 7.57
C GLU A 109 12.22 2.19 7.45
N ILE A 110 11.16 1.64 8.02
CA ILE A 110 10.88 0.21 7.97
C ILE A 110 10.49 -0.22 6.56
N ASN A 111 9.61 0.52 5.92
CA ASN A 111 9.16 0.18 4.57
C ASN A 111 10.32 0.12 3.57
N ASP A 112 11.23 1.11 3.59
CA ASP A 112 12.38 1.11 2.69
C ASP A 112 13.31 -0.08 2.95
N LYS A 113 13.54 -0.42 4.22
CA LYS A 113 14.41 -1.54 4.63
C LYS A 113 13.86 -2.91 4.27
N ILE A 114 12.55 -3.09 4.25
CA ILE A 114 11.94 -4.38 3.93
C ILE A 114 11.69 -4.58 2.42
N ARG A 115 11.67 -3.50 1.63
CA ARG A 115 11.29 -3.54 0.19
C ARG A 115 12.07 -4.58 -0.62
N GLU A 116 13.37 -4.66 -0.42
CA GLU A 116 14.21 -5.66 -1.11
C GLU A 116 13.88 -7.08 -0.64
N LYS A 117 13.73 -7.26 0.68
CA LYS A 117 13.45 -8.58 1.28
C LYS A 117 12.10 -9.16 0.85
N LEU A 118 11.12 -8.31 0.48
CA LEU A 118 9.79 -8.76 0.09
C LEU A 118 9.75 -9.53 -1.24
N THR A 119 10.58 -9.15 -2.21
CA THR A 119 10.43 -9.64 -3.60
C THR A 119 11.71 -10.01 -4.31
N GLU A 120 12.89 -9.67 -3.75
CA GLU A 120 14.15 -10.03 -4.41
C GLU A 120 14.40 -11.54 -4.30
N SER A 121 14.89 -12.11 -5.40
CA SER A 121 15.17 -13.55 -5.49
C SER A 121 16.56 -13.91 -4.98
N THR A 122 17.40 -12.92 -4.70
CA THR A 122 18.76 -13.11 -4.19
C THR A 122 19.02 -12.07 -3.11
N LEU A 123 19.45 -12.51 -1.95
CA LEU A 123 19.83 -11.65 -0.84
C LEU A 123 21.22 -12.00 -0.35
N GLN A 124 21.94 -10.99 0.15
CA GLN A 124 23.18 -11.23 0.87
C GLN A 124 22.88 -11.87 2.22
N VAL A 125 23.53 -12.98 2.49
CA VAL A 125 23.37 -13.76 3.73
C VAL A 125 24.70 -13.81 4.45
N ASP A 126 24.70 -13.40 5.73
CA ASP A 126 25.88 -13.52 6.58
C ASP A 126 26.04 -14.97 7.06
N ILE A 127 27.06 -15.63 6.59
CA ILE A 127 27.39 -16.98 7.03
C ILE A 127 28.28 -16.88 8.29
N LYS A 128 27.83 -17.47 9.38
CA LYS A 128 28.60 -17.50 10.63
C LYS A 128 29.94 -18.22 10.40
N TYR A 129 31.05 -17.50 10.59
CA TYR A 129 32.41 -17.94 10.32
C TYR A 129 32.79 -18.10 8.84
N GLY A 130 32.01 -17.55 7.91
CA GLY A 130 32.26 -17.53 6.47
C GLY A 130 32.35 -16.12 5.90
N THR A 131 32.66 -16.04 4.61
CA THR A 131 32.50 -14.81 3.82
C THR A 131 31.02 -14.59 3.50
N ASN A 132 30.58 -13.33 3.45
CA ASN A 132 29.25 -12.97 2.98
C ASN A 132 29.01 -13.60 1.60
N ASP A 133 27.93 -14.32 1.45
CA ASP A 133 27.56 -14.95 0.19
C ASP A 133 26.13 -14.52 -0.22
N TYR A 134 25.83 -14.69 -1.50
CA TYR A 134 24.51 -14.46 -2.03
C TYR A 134 23.71 -15.76 -2.06
N ALA A 135 22.60 -15.80 -1.35
CA ALA A 135 21.68 -16.94 -1.36
C ALA A 135 20.46 -16.65 -2.23
N SER A 136 20.02 -17.67 -2.97
CA SER A 136 18.71 -17.62 -3.64
C SER A 136 17.59 -17.73 -2.60
N VAL A 137 16.64 -16.80 -2.66
CA VAL A 137 15.50 -16.70 -1.74
C VAL A 137 14.23 -17.15 -2.44
N TYR A 138 13.67 -18.25 -1.98
CA TYR A 138 12.40 -18.79 -2.45
C TYR A 138 11.25 -18.51 -1.49
N THR A 139 11.56 -17.95 -0.33
CA THR A 139 10.63 -17.70 0.77
C THR A 139 9.56 -16.69 0.39
N ARG A 140 8.31 -17.11 0.45
CA ARG A 140 7.17 -16.21 0.36
C ARG A 140 6.87 -15.63 1.73
N ILE A 141 6.72 -14.33 1.79
CA ILE A 141 6.39 -13.63 3.03
C ILE A 141 4.88 -13.41 3.07
N PHE A 142 4.28 -13.65 4.22
CA PHE A 142 2.89 -13.31 4.53
C PHE A 142 2.87 -12.43 5.78
N MET A 143 2.49 -11.17 5.61
CA MET A 143 2.46 -10.19 6.69
C MET A 143 1.07 -10.09 7.29
N MET A 144 0.98 -9.93 8.61
CA MET A 144 -0.27 -9.77 9.35
C MET A 144 -0.17 -8.57 10.29
N SER A 145 -1.18 -7.70 10.28
CA SER A 145 -1.29 -6.56 11.18
C SER A 145 -2.71 -6.36 11.68
N ASN A 146 -2.84 -5.86 12.92
CA ASN A 146 -4.11 -5.42 13.47
C ASN A 146 -4.28 -3.89 13.34
N HIS A 147 -3.30 -3.19 12.82
CA HIS A 147 -3.36 -1.75 12.58
C HIS A 147 -3.78 -1.48 11.13
N VAL A 148 -5.07 -1.22 10.94
CA VAL A 148 -5.65 -1.05 9.60
C VAL A 148 -5.10 0.18 8.87
N THR A 149 -4.76 1.24 9.61
CA THR A 149 -4.28 2.52 9.05
C THR A 149 -2.78 2.77 9.23
N ASN A 150 -2.13 2.04 10.13
CA ASN A 150 -0.74 2.31 10.53
C ASN A 150 0.17 1.08 10.43
N ALA A 151 -0.23 0.05 9.68
CA ALA A 151 0.57 -1.16 9.50
C ALA A 151 1.90 -0.85 8.80
N LEU A 152 1.84 -0.13 7.70
CA LEU A 152 2.97 0.32 6.88
C LEU A 152 2.60 1.62 6.18
N VAL A 153 3.56 2.48 5.92
CA VAL A 153 3.39 3.60 4.99
C VAL A 153 3.74 3.11 3.59
N ILE A 154 2.74 3.03 2.73
CA ILE A 154 2.87 2.51 1.36
C ILE A 154 2.77 3.68 0.39
N PRO A 155 3.76 3.93 -0.47
CA PRO A 155 3.65 4.94 -1.53
C PRO A 155 2.64 4.51 -2.60
N GLU A 156 2.06 5.46 -3.31
CA GLU A 156 1.02 5.19 -4.33
C GLU A 156 1.53 4.26 -5.45
N GLU A 157 2.79 4.41 -5.85
CA GLU A 157 3.41 3.61 -6.91
C GLU A 157 3.86 2.21 -6.44
N ASP A 158 3.59 1.84 -5.18
CA ASP A 158 3.99 0.53 -4.69
C ASP A 158 3.35 -0.59 -5.50
N ARG A 159 4.21 -1.49 -5.98
CA ARG A 159 3.84 -2.65 -6.79
C ARG A 159 4.07 -3.98 -6.08
N ARG A 160 4.55 -3.95 -4.82
CA ARG A 160 5.01 -5.14 -4.10
C ARG A 160 4.05 -5.62 -3.03
N ILE A 161 3.32 -4.72 -2.38
CA ILE A 161 2.49 -5.07 -1.24
C ILE A 161 1.04 -5.23 -1.68
N TRP A 162 0.51 -6.44 -1.53
CA TRP A 162 -0.89 -6.76 -1.78
C TRP A 162 -1.65 -6.74 -0.47
N VAL A 163 -2.43 -5.68 -0.25
CA VAL A 163 -3.16 -5.46 1.01
C VAL A 163 -4.54 -6.07 0.91
N MET A 164 -4.88 -6.94 1.86
CA MET A 164 -6.20 -7.51 2.07
C MET A 164 -6.68 -7.13 3.46
N ALA A 165 -7.96 -6.88 3.66
CA ALA A 165 -8.52 -6.54 4.96
C ALA A 165 -9.70 -7.45 5.30
N CYS A 166 -9.69 -7.99 6.51
CA CYS A 166 -10.86 -8.59 7.11
C CYS A 166 -11.70 -7.49 7.75
N GLU A 167 -12.89 -7.28 7.21
CA GLU A 167 -13.87 -6.31 7.73
C GLU A 167 -14.91 -6.98 8.62
N GLU A 168 -14.88 -8.30 8.70
CA GLU A 168 -15.79 -9.12 9.47
C GLU A 168 -15.38 -9.22 10.94
N ARG A 169 -16.37 -9.41 11.81
CA ARG A 169 -16.13 -9.70 13.22
C ARG A 169 -15.69 -11.16 13.41
N PRO A 170 -14.92 -11.45 14.47
CA PRO A 170 -14.58 -12.84 14.78
C PRO A 170 -15.84 -13.71 14.89
N LYS A 171 -15.74 -14.93 14.38
CA LYS A 171 -16.75 -15.97 14.54
C LYS A 171 -16.77 -16.45 16.00
N ASP A 172 -17.71 -17.32 16.34
CA ASP A 172 -17.77 -17.94 17.67
C ASP A 172 -16.64 -18.95 17.89
N ASP A 173 -16.38 -19.30 19.14
CA ASP A 173 -15.34 -20.22 19.54
C ASP A 173 -15.53 -21.63 18.94
N GLY A 174 -16.79 -22.06 18.73
CA GLY A 174 -17.12 -23.34 18.12
C GLY A 174 -16.62 -23.45 16.68
N TYR A 175 -16.76 -22.35 15.92
CA TYR A 175 -16.24 -22.26 14.57
C TYR A 175 -14.73 -22.49 14.51
N TYR A 176 -13.96 -21.79 15.33
CA TYR A 176 -12.50 -21.92 15.36
C TYR A 176 -12.07 -23.29 15.90
N LYS A 177 -12.77 -23.81 16.92
CA LYS A 177 -12.51 -25.16 17.43
C LYS A 177 -12.62 -26.19 16.30
N THR A 178 -13.67 -26.14 15.50
CA THR A 178 -13.87 -27.05 14.36
C THR A 178 -12.76 -26.90 13.31
N LEU A 179 -12.37 -25.65 13.00
CA LEU A 179 -11.26 -25.41 12.07
C LEU A 179 -9.95 -26.06 12.56
N TYR A 180 -9.56 -25.81 13.81
CA TYR A 180 -8.30 -26.35 14.34
C TYR A 180 -8.35 -27.86 14.52
N GLU A 181 -9.49 -28.43 14.95
CA GLU A 181 -9.67 -29.88 15.02
C GLU A 181 -9.51 -30.56 13.66
N SER A 182 -9.93 -29.91 12.58
CA SER A 182 -9.82 -30.47 11.22
C SER A 182 -8.38 -30.68 10.75
N ILE A 183 -7.39 -29.98 11.30
CA ILE A 183 -5.97 -30.13 10.96
C ILE A 183 -5.15 -30.81 12.06
N HIS A 184 -5.60 -30.77 13.33
CA HIS A 184 -4.89 -31.34 14.47
C HIS A 184 -5.36 -32.73 14.86
N SER A 185 -6.50 -33.17 14.34
CA SER A 185 -6.96 -34.56 14.58
C SER A 185 -5.91 -35.59 14.10
N GLU A 186 -5.48 -36.47 14.97
CA GLU A 186 -4.51 -37.51 14.62
C GLU A 186 -5.01 -38.43 13.48
N GLN A 187 -6.33 -38.64 13.40
CA GLN A 187 -6.92 -39.52 12.40
C GLN A 187 -7.23 -38.80 11.07
N GLN A 188 -7.80 -37.63 11.13
CA GLN A 188 -8.31 -36.90 9.96
C GLN A 188 -7.37 -35.81 9.46
N GLY A 189 -6.60 -35.16 10.34
CA GLY A 189 -5.74 -34.04 10.00
C GLY A 189 -4.77 -34.29 8.87
N PRO A 190 -3.98 -35.39 8.90
CA PRO A 190 -3.06 -35.74 7.81
C PRO A 190 -3.78 -35.96 6.47
N GLN A 191 -4.94 -36.64 6.49
CA GLN A 191 -5.72 -36.89 5.27
C GLN A 191 -6.33 -35.61 4.72
N ASN A 192 -6.85 -34.74 5.57
CA ASN A 192 -7.39 -33.42 5.20
C ASN A 192 -6.32 -32.55 4.52
N LEU A 193 -5.14 -32.46 5.11
CA LEU A 193 -4.02 -31.73 4.53
C LEU A 193 -3.55 -32.35 3.20
N ALA A 194 -3.53 -33.69 3.08
CA ALA A 194 -3.19 -34.37 1.82
C ALA A 194 -4.21 -34.09 0.72
N ASN A 195 -5.50 -34.06 1.05
CA ASN A 195 -6.57 -33.72 0.11
C ASN A 195 -6.45 -32.25 -0.36
N LEU A 196 -6.19 -31.30 0.56
CA LEU A 196 -5.98 -29.90 0.23
C LEU A 196 -4.70 -29.71 -0.62
N PHE A 197 -3.62 -30.44 -0.28
CA PHE A 197 -2.38 -30.43 -1.07
C PHE A 197 -2.66 -30.91 -2.51
N HIS A 198 -3.41 -32.00 -2.67
CA HIS A 198 -3.78 -32.51 -3.98
C HIS A 198 -4.64 -31.49 -4.76
N TYR A 199 -5.63 -30.89 -4.11
CA TYR A 199 -6.45 -29.83 -4.71
C TYR A 199 -5.61 -28.66 -5.22
N LEU A 200 -4.70 -28.14 -4.41
CA LEU A 200 -3.80 -27.05 -4.81
C LEU A 200 -2.81 -27.47 -5.90
N LYS A 201 -2.33 -28.74 -5.85
CA LYS A 201 -1.40 -29.30 -6.84
C LYS A 201 -2.02 -29.46 -8.23
N THR A 202 -3.32 -29.74 -8.28
CA THR A 202 -4.06 -30.01 -9.53
C THR A 202 -4.88 -28.78 -10.00
N ARG A 203 -4.93 -27.73 -9.20
CA ARG A 203 -5.67 -26.52 -9.53
C ARG A 203 -5.09 -25.86 -10.77
N ASP A 204 -5.94 -25.45 -11.68
CA ASP A 204 -5.53 -24.65 -12.85
C ASP A 204 -5.19 -23.22 -12.41
N ILE A 205 -3.93 -22.88 -12.55
CA ILE A 205 -3.37 -21.53 -12.26
C ILE A 205 -2.77 -20.90 -13.52
N SER A 206 -3.19 -21.30 -14.71
CA SER A 206 -2.70 -20.74 -15.97
C SER A 206 -2.92 -19.21 -16.06
N GLY A 207 -3.94 -18.70 -15.38
CA GLY A 207 -4.22 -17.26 -15.25
C GLY A 207 -3.40 -16.54 -14.18
N PHE A 208 -2.66 -17.25 -13.32
CA PHE A 208 -1.88 -16.63 -12.25
C PHE A 208 -0.49 -16.22 -12.73
N ASN A 209 -0.21 -14.91 -12.66
CA ASN A 209 1.11 -14.39 -13.02
C ASN A 209 1.91 -14.01 -11.76
N PRO A 210 2.94 -14.77 -11.36
CA PRO A 210 3.79 -14.43 -10.21
C PRO A 210 4.59 -13.14 -10.40
N GLY A 211 4.75 -12.66 -11.63
CA GLY A 211 5.42 -11.40 -11.95
C GLY A 211 4.52 -10.16 -11.98
N MET A 212 3.22 -10.32 -11.73
CA MET A 212 2.29 -9.20 -11.78
C MET A 212 2.57 -8.17 -10.66
N ARG A 213 2.07 -6.96 -10.86
CA ARG A 213 2.04 -5.96 -9.80
C ARG A 213 1.02 -6.38 -8.73
N ALA A 214 1.31 -6.05 -7.47
CA ALA A 214 0.33 -6.22 -6.40
C ALA A 214 -0.98 -5.50 -6.75
N PRO A 215 -2.14 -6.16 -6.60
CA PRO A 215 -3.42 -5.55 -6.88
C PRO A 215 -3.66 -4.27 -6.06
N MET A 216 -4.28 -3.27 -6.69
CA MET A 216 -4.78 -2.09 -5.98
C MET A 216 -6.15 -2.45 -5.39
N THR A 217 -6.15 -2.82 -4.12
CA THR A 217 -7.37 -3.14 -3.37
C THR A 217 -7.93 -1.91 -2.66
N PRO A 218 -9.22 -1.89 -2.27
CA PRO A 218 -9.75 -0.83 -1.42
C PRO A 218 -8.98 -0.69 -0.10
N ALA A 219 -8.53 -1.81 0.49
CA ALA A 219 -7.71 -1.81 1.70
C ALA A 219 -6.33 -1.16 1.47
N LYS A 220 -5.69 -1.44 0.33
CA LYS A 220 -4.44 -0.79 -0.05
C LYS A 220 -4.62 0.71 -0.24
N ARG A 221 -5.69 1.14 -0.90
CA ARG A 221 -6.00 2.56 -1.08
C ARG A 221 -6.19 3.26 0.27
N ARG A 222 -6.95 2.67 1.19
CA ARG A 222 -7.11 3.21 2.55
C ARG A 222 -5.78 3.36 3.30
N LEU A 223 -4.89 2.37 3.16
CA LEU A 223 -3.58 2.40 3.83
C LEU A 223 -2.64 3.45 3.22
N ILE A 224 -2.66 3.63 1.91
CA ILE A 224 -1.93 4.70 1.21
C ILE A 224 -2.44 6.06 1.72
N ASN A 225 -3.75 6.30 1.69
CA ASN A 225 -4.35 7.55 2.13
C ASN A 225 -4.06 7.84 3.62
N ALA A 226 -4.06 6.82 4.47
CA ALA A 226 -3.70 6.98 5.89
C ALA A 226 -2.23 7.37 6.11
N GLY A 227 -1.34 7.03 5.18
CA GLY A 227 0.06 7.44 5.17
C GLY A 227 0.32 8.83 4.59
N CYS A 228 -0.64 9.39 3.86
CA CYS A 228 -0.53 10.73 3.28
C CYS A 228 -0.72 11.82 4.35
N SER A 229 0.02 12.89 4.20
CA SER A 229 -0.22 14.09 5.01
C SER A 229 -1.57 14.72 4.62
N PRO A 230 -2.22 15.48 5.52
CA PRO A 230 -3.45 16.23 5.16
C PRO A 230 -3.27 17.13 3.93
N ALA A 231 -2.06 17.67 3.72
CA ALA A 231 -1.73 18.47 2.55
C ALA A 231 -1.70 17.65 1.25
N GLU A 232 -1.20 16.40 1.31
CA GLU A 232 -1.21 15.49 0.15
C GLU A 232 -2.62 15.06 -0.22
N ILE A 233 -3.43 14.67 0.77
CA ILE A 233 -4.83 14.32 0.56
C ILE A 233 -5.59 15.48 -0.10
N ALA A 234 -5.47 16.67 0.46
CA ALA A 234 -6.16 17.84 -0.06
C ALA A 234 -5.72 18.21 -1.49
N LEU A 235 -4.44 18.03 -1.82
CA LEU A 235 -3.96 18.25 -3.18
C LEU A 235 -4.49 17.21 -4.16
N ASP A 236 -4.56 15.94 -3.76
CA ASP A 236 -5.09 14.86 -4.57
C ASP A 236 -6.61 15.05 -4.80
N ASP A 237 -7.38 15.41 -3.76
CA ASP A 237 -8.81 15.75 -3.86
C ASP A 237 -9.04 16.95 -4.81
N LEU A 238 -8.14 17.95 -4.78
CA LEU A 238 -8.19 19.07 -5.70
C LEU A 238 -7.94 18.63 -7.15
N LEU A 239 -6.95 17.76 -7.36
CA LEU A 239 -6.59 17.25 -8.69
C LEU A 239 -7.73 16.45 -9.33
N GLU A 240 -8.50 15.70 -8.54
CA GLU A 240 -9.70 14.97 -9.02
C GLU A 240 -10.83 15.91 -9.47
N GLN A 241 -10.92 17.11 -8.89
CA GLN A 241 -11.94 18.12 -9.22
C GLN A 241 -11.47 19.15 -10.23
N LEU A 242 -10.18 19.17 -10.54
CA LEU A 242 -9.59 20.11 -11.47
C LEU A 242 -10.06 19.78 -12.92
N PRO A 243 -10.63 20.76 -13.66
CA PRO A 243 -11.06 20.54 -15.04
C PRO A 243 -9.93 19.97 -15.91
N ASP A 244 -10.29 19.17 -16.91
CA ASP A 244 -9.33 18.51 -17.80
C ASP A 244 -8.44 19.49 -18.59
N ASP A 245 -8.94 20.72 -18.82
CA ASP A 245 -8.27 21.79 -19.53
C ASP A 245 -7.45 22.73 -18.63
N VAL A 246 -7.37 22.45 -17.31
CA VAL A 246 -6.62 23.26 -16.33
C VAL A 246 -5.52 22.44 -15.67
N ASP A 247 -4.29 22.70 -16.06
CA ASP A 247 -3.10 22.02 -15.52
C ASP A 247 -2.23 22.94 -14.66
N ILE A 248 -2.36 24.25 -14.81
CA ILE A 248 -1.49 25.24 -14.19
C ILE A 248 -2.29 26.17 -13.29
N LEU A 249 -1.82 26.32 -12.05
CA LEU A 249 -2.30 27.33 -11.12
C LEU A 249 -1.14 28.17 -10.54
N GLU A 250 -1.45 29.36 -10.08
CA GLU A 250 -0.53 30.07 -9.22
C GLU A 250 -0.87 29.80 -7.73
N PRO A 251 0.09 29.98 -6.79
CA PRO A 251 -0.14 29.59 -5.38
C PRO A 251 -1.37 30.22 -4.71
N LYS A 252 -1.76 31.44 -5.09
CA LYS A 252 -2.97 32.04 -4.52
C LYS A 252 -4.26 31.46 -5.10
N GLN A 253 -4.24 31.06 -6.38
CA GLN A 253 -5.35 30.33 -7.00
C GLN A 253 -5.50 28.96 -6.34
N LEU A 254 -4.39 28.26 -6.14
CA LEU A 254 -4.39 26.97 -5.46
C LEU A 254 -4.96 27.06 -4.04
N ALA A 255 -4.54 28.06 -3.26
CA ALA A 255 -5.07 28.25 -1.92
C ALA A 255 -6.58 28.53 -1.92
N ARG A 256 -7.08 29.32 -2.88
CA ARG A 256 -8.53 29.57 -3.02
C ARG A 256 -9.30 28.34 -3.50
N ALA A 257 -8.72 27.55 -4.39
CA ALA A 257 -9.33 26.32 -4.84
C ALA A 257 -9.42 25.30 -3.68
N LEU A 258 -8.34 25.07 -2.97
CA LEU A 258 -8.32 24.19 -1.79
C LEU A 258 -9.36 24.60 -0.74
N LEU A 259 -9.52 25.90 -0.49
CA LEU A 259 -10.53 26.41 0.44
C LEU A 259 -11.97 26.11 0.00
N LYS A 260 -12.22 26.00 -1.30
CA LYS A 260 -13.55 25.80 -1.86
C LYS A 260 -13.91 24.33 -2.11
N VAL A 261 -12.93 23.49 -2.40
CA VAL A 261 -13.16 22.10 -2.82
C VAL A 261 -12.73 21.06 -1.79
N THR A 262 -11.97 21.46 -0.76
CA THR A 262 -11.48 20.53 0.28
C THR A 262 -11.74 21.08 1.68
N ASP A 263 -11.67 20.18 2.68
CA ASP A 263 -11.75 20.56 4.09
C ASP A 263 -10.37 20.90 4.70
N TYR A 264 -9.33 21.03 3.88
CA TYR A 264 -7.96 21.20 4.34
C TYR A 264 -7.77 22.37 5.32
N PHE A 265 -8.40 23.48 5.05
CA PHE A 265 -8.36 24.67 5.92
C PHE A 265 -9.40 24.63 7.06
N GLY A 266 -10.26 23.60 7.12
CA GLY A 266 -11.28 23.42 8.16
C GLY A 266 -10.76 22.79 9.46
N HIS A 267 -9.62 22.12 9.42
CA HIS A 267 -9.03 21.41 10.57
C HIS A 267 -7.80 22.16 11.11
N GLY A 268 -8.00 23.24 11.89
CA GLY A 268 -6.94 23.81 12.74
C GLY A 268 -6.36 25.16 12.38
N LEU A 269 -6.92 25.90 11.43
CA LEU A 269 -6.69 27.31 11.32
C LEU A 269 -7.87 28.06 11.93
N GLU A 270 -7.62 28.92 12.93
CA GLU A 270 -8.54 30.02 13.24
C GLU A 270 -8.82 30.75 11.93
N VAL A 271 -10.01 30.53 11.39
CA VAL A 271 -10.48 31.24 10.21
C VAL A 271 -10.70 32.71 10.62
N VAL A 272 -9.64 33.46 10.56
CA VAL A 272 -9.78 34.91 10.53
C VAL A 272 -10.43 35.27 9.20
N ILE A 273 -11.74 35.36 9.27
CA ILE A 273 -12.71 35.98 8.31
C ILE A 273 -12.27 36.04 6.84
N PRO A 274 -13.05 35.47 5.92
CA PRO A 274 -12.66 35.04 4.57
C PRO A 274 -12.62 36.16 3.53
N THR A 275 -12.17 37.32 3.82
CA THR A 275 -12.15 38.40 2.83
C THR A 275 -10.84 38.51 2.07
N ILE A 276 -9.77 37.81 2.44
CA ILE A 276 -8.48 38.23 1.86
C ILE A 276 -7.51 37.03 1.76
N ASN A 277 -7.28 36.58 0.53
CA ASN A 277 -6.12 35.79 0.11
C ASN A 277 -5.64 34.70 1.08
N PRO A 278 -6.26 33.50 1.09
CA PRO A 278 -5.71 32.36 1.80
C PRO A 278 -4.26 32.12 1.33
N LYS A 279 -3.36 31.87 2.25
CA LYS A 279 -1.97 31.52 1.95
C LYS A 279 -1.77 30.04 2.19
N LEU A 280 -0.99 29.42 1.34
CA LEU A 280 -0.55 28.05 1.56
C LEU A 280 0.34 28.00 2.81
N ASP A 281 0.07 27.03 3.68
CA ASP A 281 0.89 26.75 4.85
C ASP A 281 2.19 26.02 4.49
N LYS A 282 3.07 25.81 5.48
CA LYS A 282 4.35 25.13 5.25
C LYS A 282 4.20 23.68 4.76
N PRO A 283 3.28 22.84 5.32
CA PRO A 283 3.06 21.49 4.81
C PRO A 283 2.63 21.48 3.35
N MET A 284 1.66 22.30 2.95
CA MET A 284 1.20 22.37 1.56
C MET A 284 2.29 22.88 0.61
N LEU A 285 3.10 23.84 1.03
CA LEU A 285 4.23 24.32 0.23
C LEU A 285 5.31 23.23 0.04
N ALA A 286 5.53 22.37 1.03
CA ALA A 286 6.41 21.22 0.90
C ALA A 286 5.84 20.20 -0.09
N THR A 287 4.58 19.84 0.06
CA THR A 287 3.87 18.92 -0.86
C THR A 287 3.91 19.42 -2.30
N LEU A 288 3.66 20.70 -2.53
CA LEU A 288 3.74 21.31 -3.87
C LEU A 288 5.15 21.25 -4.46
N LYS A 289 6.18 21.41 -3.66
CA LYS A 289 7.55 21.31 -4.13
C LYS A 289 7.85 19.90 -4.69
N ASP A 290 7.29 18.88 -4.10
CA ASP A 290 7.51 17.49 -4.49
C ASP A 290 6.57 17.04 -5.62
N LYS A 291 5.27 17.39 -5.54
CA LYS A 291 4.23 16.93 -6.49
C LYS A 291 3.96 17.89 -7.66
N SER A 292 4.61 19.05 -7.76
CA SER A 292 4.44 19.98 -8.87
C SER A 292 5.74 20.31 -9.56
N ARG A 293 5.63 20.91 -10.76
CA ARG A 293 6.77 21.44 -11.50
C ARG A 293 6.51 22.90 -11.89
N ARG A 294 7.57 23.66 -12.04
CA ARG A 294 7.44 25.03 -12.54
C ARG A 294 7.12 25.03 -14.03
N ALA A 295 6.14 25.81 -14.43
CA ALA A 295 5.81 26.00 -15.84
C ALA A 295 6.74 27.05 -16.50
N GLY A 296 7.06 26.84 -17.78
CA GLY A 296 7.80 27.78 -18.60
C GLY A 296 9.21 28.12 -18.11
N LEU A 297 9.95 27.13 -17.60
CA LEU A 297 11.29 27.29 -17.07
C LEU A 297 12.29 27.88 -18.11
N HIS A 298 12.07 27.61 -19.39
CA HIS A 298 12.90 28.11 -20.48
C HIS A 298 12.70 29.59 -20.78
N LEU A 299 11.60 30.21 -20.31
CA LEU A 299 11.27 31.61 -20.60
C LEU A 299 11.98 32.60 -19.68
N ASN A 300 12.22 32.23 -18.44
CA ASN A 300 13.07 32.97 -17.53
C ASN A 300 13.52 32.11 -16.33
N GLU A 301 14.75 32.30 -15.88
CA GLU A 301 15.35 31.54 -14.76
C GLU A 301 14.60 31.72 -13.43
N SER A 302 13.91 32.85 -13.23
CA SER A 302 13.15 33.12 -12.02
C SER A 302 11.79 32.46 -12.00
N GLY A 303 11.27 31.97 -13.16
CA GLY A 303 9.94 31.40 -13.33
C GLY A 303 8.79 32.36 -12.95
N LYS A 304 9.04 33.69 -12.98
CA LYS A 304 8.05 34.70 -12.63
C LYS A 304 7.43 35.29 -13.89
N PHE A 305 6.12 35.32 -13.93
CA PHE A 305 5.32 35.92 -15.01
C PHE A 305 4.49 37.04 -14.49
N ARG A 306 4.21 38.07 -15.36
CA ARG A 306 3.25 39.10 -15.06
C ARG A 306 1.85 38.63 -15.45
N TRP A 307 0.98 38.47 -14.45
CA TRP A 307 -0.41 38.13 -14.64
C TRP A 307 -1.30 39.14 -13.88
N LYS A 308 -2.23 39.78 -14.59
CA LYS A 308 -2.95 40.91 -14.05
C LYS A 308 -1.97 42.00 -13.52
N ALA A 309 -2.08 42.41 -12.28
CA ALA A 309 -1.22 43.42 -11.66
C ALA A 309 0.00 42.78 -10.93
N ASP A 310 0.02 41.48 -10.73
CA ASP A 310 0.99 40.79 -9.89
C ASP A 310 2.08 40.05 -10.69
N ARG A 311 3.23 39.84 -10.06
CA ARG A 311 4.22 38.87 -10.50
C ARG A 311 3.94 37.51 -9.82
N VAL A 312 3.57 36.51 -10.61
CA VAL A 312 3.19 35.17 -10.14
C VAL A 312 4.24 34.13 -10.51
N LYS A 313 4.25 33.03 -9.77
CA LYS A 313 5.07 31.83 -10.06
C LYS A 313 4.14 30.64 -10.27
N PRO A 314 3.64 30.42 -11.48
CA PRO A 314 2.73 29.35 -11.76
C PRO A 314 3.41 28.00 -11.63
N VAL A 315 2.67 27.00 -11.18
CA VAL A 315 3.09 25.61 -11.05
C VAL A 315 2.18 24.72 -11.88
N ALA A 316 2.75 23.79 -12.63
CA ALA A 316 2.02 22.73 -13.29
C ALA A 316 1.76 21.62 -12.28
N LEU A 317 0.52 21.15 -12.21
CA LEU A 317 0.06 20.06 -11.36
C LEU A 317 -0.09 18.75 -12.14
N ARG A 318 -0.26 18.84 -13.47
CA ARG A 318 -0.38 17.72 -14.43
C ARG A 318 0.41 18.01 -15.69
N ASN A 319 0.62 17.01 -16.55
CA ASN A 319 1.20 17.13 -17.90
C ASN A 319 2.54 17.91 -17.93
N PHE A 320 3.41 17.66 -16.96
CA PHE A 320 4.63 18.44 -16.68
C PHE A 320 5.52 18.70 -17.90
N GLN A 321 5.75 17.67 -18.76
CA GLN A 321 6.61 17.80 -19.93
C GLN A 321 6.10 18.84 -20.93
N GLN A 322 4.79 18.89 -21.14
CA GLN A 322 4.15 19.87 -22.01
C GLN A 322 4.39 21.31 -21.50
N TRP A 323 4.33 21.49 -20.18
CA TRP A 323 4.38 22.80 -19.58
C TRP A 323 5.78 23.33 -19.31
N GLU A 324 6.80 22.48 -19.32
CA GLU A 324 8.21 22.90 -19.28
C GLU A 324 8.57 23.77 -20.48
N THR A 325 8.03 23.47 -21.66
CA THR A 325 8.32 24.15 -22.93
C THR A 325 7.21 25.12 -23.36
N ALA A 326 6.18 25.33 -22.54
CA ALA A 326 5.04 26.19 -22.87
C ALA A 326 5.42 27.66 -23.00
N THR A 327 4.79 28.34 -23.96
CA THR A 327 4.95 29.79 -24.12
C THR A 327 4.28 30.55 -22.98
N GLN A 328 4.69 31.82 -22.79
CA GLN A 328 4.05 32.69 -21.80
C GLN A 328 2.54 32.83 -22.04
N GLU A 329 2.12 32.90 -23.28
CA GLU A 329 0.71 33.05 -23.67
C GLU A 329 -0.10 31.82 -23.28
N GLN A 330 0.43 30.63 -23.51
CA GLN A 330 -0.19 29.36 -23.07
C GLN A 330 -0.34 29.28 -21.56
N ILE A 331 0.68 29.68 -20.80
CA ILE A 331 0.62 29.72 -19.34
C ILE A 331 -0.42 30.71 -18.85
N LEU A 332 -0.48 31.91 -19.45
CA LEU A 332 -1.47 32.90 -19.10
C LEU A 332 -2.91 32.50 -19.42
N SER A 333 -3.10 31.73 -20.51
CA SER A 333 -4.38 31.11 -20.85
C SER A 333 -4.82 30.13 -19.76
N GLN A 334 -3.92 29.29 -19.28
CA GLN A 334 -4.19 28.35 -18.18
C GLN A 334 -4.56 29.07 -16.88
N LEU A 335 -3.83 30.11 -16.50
CA LEU A 335 -4.15 30.91 -15.30
C LEU A 335 -5.54 31.58 -15.39
N ASN A 336 -5.96 32.02 -16.58
CA ASN A 336 -7.27 32.57 -16.78
C ASN A 336 -8.37 31.49 -16.72
N ALA A 337 -8.15 30.31 -17.29
CA ALA A 337 -9.06 29.18 -17.18
C ALA A 337 -9.23 28.73 -15.72
N ALA A 338 -8.14 28.60 -14.99
CA ALA A 338 -8.16 28.30 -13.55
C ALA A 338 -8.96 29.35 -12.75
N GLU A 339 -8.79 30.64 -13.06
CA GLU A 339 -9.54 31.73 -12.39
C GLU A 339 -11.04 31.65 -12.66
N ALA A 340 -11.42 31.33 -13.90
CA ALA A 340 -12.82 31.16 -14.28
C ALA A 340 -13.44 29.99 -13.52
N TRP A 341 -12.75 28.84 -13.48
CA TRP A 341 -13.18 27.67 -12.74
C TRP A 341 -13.35 27.98 -11.24
N ILE A 342 -12.34 28.53 -10.58
CA ILE A 342 -12.37 28.87 -9.15
C ILE A 342 -13.54 29.83 -8.84
N SER A 343 -13.83 30.74 -9.76
CA SER A 343 -14.94 31.69 -9.61
C SER A 343 -16.31 31.04 -9.72
N SER A 344 -16.41 29.91 -10.46
CA SER A 344 -17.64 29.10 -10.60
C SER A 344 -17.92 28.20 -9.40
N LEU A 345 -16.91 27.91 -8.59
CA LEU A 345 -17.06 27.06 -7.41
C LEU A 345 -17.91 27.74 -6.33
N PRO A 346 -18.72 26.96 -5.57
CA PRO A 346 -19.50 27.51 -4.46
C PRO A 346 -18.60 28.15 -3.41
N ASN A 347 -19.14 29.12 -2.68
CA ASN A 347 -18.41 29.67 -1.54
C ASN A 347 -18.24 28.56 -0.44
N PRO A 348 -17.11 28.55 0.28
CA PRO A 348 -16.88 27.58 1.33
C PRO A 348 -18.00 27.67 2.37
N LYS A 349 -18.51 26.51 2.78
CA LYS A 349 -19.46 26.44 3.90
C LYS A 349 -18.70 26.80 5.17
N ILE A 350 -18.98 27.98 5.70
CA ILE A 350 -18.50 28.37 7.03
C ILE A 350 -19.36 27.60 8.02
N THR A 351 -18.84 26.52 8.58
CA THR A 351 -19.46 25.90 9.78
C THR A 351 -19.10 26.79 10.95
N SER A 352 -20.13 27.46 11.47
CA SER A 352 -20.09 28.27 12.69
C SER A 352 -19.84 27.38 13.91
#